data_44e12455503aa56621a2deff0934a9b9
#
_entry.id   44e12455503aa56621a2deff0934a9b9
#
_cell.length_a   1.000
_cell.length_b   1.000
_cell.length_c   1.000
_cell.angle_alpha   90.00
_cell.angle_beta   90.00
_cell.angle_gamma   90.00
#
_symmetry.space_group_name_H-M   'P 1'
#
loop_
_entity.id
_entity.type
_entity.pdbx_description
1 polymer ?
#
loop_
_entity_poly.entity_id
_entity_poly.type
_entity_poly.pdbx_seq_one_letter_code
_entity_poly.pdbx_strand_id
1 'polypeptide(L)'
;MIAVAPVVFALLAASPAPKTPKPDAREIHTSALVIDTHADTPQRFLDERFDIGTVTPVADGHMDLQKIRAGNLGAEFFSIWVDPNHHTRYAHRALQLIDAVYEQTRRHAAEMTMAFSAADILAARQGPSKKLAVLMGVEGGHAIEDDLGILRDFYRLGVRYMTLTWSNTNEWADSSGDIKDTKIAHHNGLTDFGKDVVREMNRLGMMVDISHVSDKTFFDALNVTRAPVIASHSSARALTNSPRNMTDEMLKAVAKNNGVVQVNFFSAFIDEGYRKAFNEQTPARNAALNALKAKLKDADPATQYRERDRLQKEWSARIPRPPLKSLIDHIDHIAKVAGEDHVGIGSDFDGVSSLPEGLDSVADLPKITDELAARGYSREQLHKILGGNLLRVFKECERVSEQLRASAPDHASH
;
A
#
# COMPACT_ATOMS: atom_id res chain seq x y z
N MET A 1 33.32 75.10 -29.09
CA MET A 1 32.97 74.60 -27.75
C MET A 1 31.68 73.78 -27.90
N ILE A 2 31.80 72.49 -27.83
CA ILE A 2 30.66 71.56 -27.95
C ILE A 2 30.36 71.10 -26.52
N ALA A 3 29.14 71.42 -26.04
CA ALA A 3 28.68 70.98 -24.69
C ALA A 3 28.15 69.56 -24.76
N VAL A 4 28.74 68.67 -23.98
CA VAL A 4 28.27 67.27 -23.78
C VAL A 4 27.38 67.26 -22.54
N ALA A 5 26.12 66.88 -22.69
CA ALA A 5 25.18 66.70 -21.59
C ALA A 5 25.32 65.26 -21.01
N PRO A 6 25.30 65.10 -19.68
CA PRO A 6 25.35 63.75 -19.08
C PRO A 6 24.00 63.05 -19.19
N VAL A 7 24.02 61.81 -19.71
CA VAL A 7 22.86 60.91 -19.68
C VAL A 7 22.84 60.19 -18.33
N VAL A 8 21.83 60.44 -17.50
CA VAL A 8 21.57 59.79 -16.26
C VAL A 8 20.79 58.51 -16.52
N PHE A 9 21.42 57.34 -16.34
CA PHE A 9 20.69 56.04 -16.34
C PHE A 9 20.01 55.86 -14.97
N ALA A 10 18.69 55.94 -14.94
CA ALA A 10 17.89 55.52 -13.78
C ALA A 10 17.78 54.00 -13.76
N LEU A 11 18.44 53.35 -12.77
CA LEU A 11 18.20 51.96 -12.48
C LEU A 11 16.79 51.82 -11.85
N LEU A 12 15.85 51.30 -12.61
CA LEU A 12 14.56 50.81 -12.10
C LEU A 12 14.83 49.54 -11.28
N ALA A 13 14.78 49.66 -9.96
CA ALA A 13 14.78 48.50 -9.07
C ALA A 13 13.47 47.71 -9.29
N ALA A 14 13.55 46.51 -9.85
CA ALA A 14 12.43 45.63 -9.98
C ALA A 14 11.93 45.23 -8.56
N SER A 15 10.69 45.58 -8.23
CA SER A 15 10.01 45.11 -7.02
C SER A 15 9.98 43.61 -7.02
N PRO A 16 10.28 42.92 -5.91
CA PRO A 16 10.16 41.48 -5.83
C PRO A 16 8.69 41.09 -6.10
N ALA A 17 8.49 40.10 -6.97
CA ALA A 17 7.16 39.56 -7.25
C ALA A 17 6.48 39.12 -5.93
N PRO A 18 5.18 39.35 -5.76
CA PRO A 18 4.47 38.92 -4.56
C PRO A 18 4.65 37.41 -4.39
N LYS A 19 5.14 36.99 -3.23
CA LYS A 19 5.23 35.58 -2.87
C LYS A 19 3.80 35.03 -2.89
N THR A 20 3.51 34.08 -3.77
CA THR A 20 2.27 33.32 -3.74
C THR A 20 2.05 32.79 -2.33
N PRO A 21 0.87 32.97 -1.73
CA PRO A 21 0.59 32.43 -0.41
C PRO A 21 0.88 30.92 -0.43
N LYS A 22 1.57 30.41 0.60
CA LYS A 22 1.73 28.95 0.74
C LYS A 22 0.33 28.34 0.79
N PRO A 23 0.07 27.27 0.04
CA PRO A 23 -1.22 26.61 0.07
C PRO A 23 -1.53 26.17 1.51
N ASP A 24 -2.78 26.33 1.96
CA ASP A 24 -3.23 25.81 3.24
C ASP A 24 -3.28 24.29 3.16
N ALA A 25 -2.30 23.63 3.77
CA ALA A 25 -2.15 22.19 3.74
C ALA A 25 -3.38 21.47 4.33
N ARG A 26 -4.03 22.05 5.36
CA ARG A 26 -5.24 21.51 5.96
C ARG A 26 -6.42 21.54 4.98
N GLU A 27 -6.59 22.64 4.26
CA GLU A 27 -7.62 22.76 3.22
C GLU A 27 -7.36 21.77 2.08
N ILE A 28 -6.09 21.64 1.65
CA ILE A 28 -5.70 20.66 0.62
C ILE A 28 -6.05 19.25 1.07
N HIS A 29 -5.63 18.87 2.28
CA HIS A 29 -5.91 17.52 2.80
C HIS A 29 -7.41 17.25 2.91
N THR A 30 -8.20 18.20 3.41
CA THR A 30 -9.65 18.07 3.56
C THR A 30 -10.39 17.96 2.23
N SER A 31 -9.86 18.62 1.17
CA SER A 31 -10.42 18.57 -0.18
C SER A 31 -9.93 17.38 -1.01
N ALA A 32 -8.85 16.72 -0.59
CA ALA A 32 -8.31 15.57 -1.29
C ALA A 32 -9.18 14.31 -1.10
N LEU A 33 -9.14 13.44 -2.11
CA LEU A 33 -9.51 12.04 -1.95
C LEU A 33 -8.28 11.30 -1.42
N VAL A 34 -8.25 11.02 -0.11
CA VAL A 34 -7.16 10.25 0.50
C VAL A 34 -7.47 8.78 0.34
N ILE A 35 -6.54 8.03 -0.26
CA ILE A 35 -6.65 6.58 -0.47
C ILE A 35 -5.42 5.93 0.15
N ASP A 36 -5.64 4.97 1.03
CA ASP A 36 -4.62 4.05 1.52
C ASP A 36 -4.81 2.70 0.83
N THR A 37 -3.71 2.11 0.37
CA THR A 37 -3.78 0.89 -0.42
C THR A 37 -3.50 -0.38 0.35
N HIS A 38 -3.20 -0.28 1.66
CA HIS A 38 -2.90 -1.48 2.43
C HIS A 38 -3.04 -1.27 3.93
N ALA A 39 -3.96 -2.02 4.55
CA ALA A 39 -4.05 -2.16 6.00
C ALA A 39 -4.51 -3.56 6.39
N ASP A 40 -3.85 -4.17 7.39
CA ASP A 40 -4.11 -5.53 7.88
C ASP A 40 -5.21 -5.62 8.95
N THR A 41 -5.99 -4.56 9.11
CA THR A 41 -7.11 -4.51 10.05
C THR A 41 -8.08 -5.70 9.96
N PRO A 42 -8.32 -6.35 8.78
CA PRO A 42 -9.16 -7.55 8.70
C PRO A 42 -8.71 -8.72 9.58
N GLN A 43 -7.42 -8.84 9.89
CA GLN A 43 -6.94 -9.85 10.84
C GLN A 43 -7.59 -9.64 12.21
N ARG A 44 -7.71 -8.39 12.66
CA ARG A 44 -8.33 -8.02 13.91
C ARG A 44 -9.84 -8.26 13.89
N PHE A 45 -10.52 -7.98 12.76
CA PHE A 45 -11.95 -8.28 12.61
C PHE A 45 -12.24 -9.75 12.88
N LEU A 46 -11.44 -10.64 12.29
CA LEU A 46 -11.66 -12.07 12.38
C LEU A 46 -11.11 -12.68 13.69
N ASP A 47 -9.85 -12.39 14.02
CA ASP A 47 -9.15 -13.05 15.12
C ASP A 47 -9.44 -12.43 16.48
N GLU A 48 -9.59 -11.10 16.55
CA GLU A 48 -9.92 -10.38 17.80
C GLU A 48 -11.42 -10.11 17.96
N ARG A 49 -12.22 -10.34 16.92
CA ARG A 49 -13.61 -9.89 16.82
C ARG A 49 -13.73 -8.37 17.04
N PHE A 50 -12.70 -7.65 16.58
CA PHE A 50 -12.66 -6.20 16.66
C PHE A 50 -13.80 -5.58 15.85
N ASP A 51 -14.48 -4.60 16.43
CA ASP A 51 -15.49 -3.78 15.75
C ASP A 51 -14.86 -2.43 15.42
N ILE A 52 -14.75 -2.09 14.12
CA ILE A 52 -14.12 -0.86 13.63
C ILE A 52 -14.82 0.43 14.15
N GLY A 53 -16.07 0.33 14.60
CA GLY A 53 -16.79 1.41 15.26
C GLY A 53 -16.34 1.69 16.70
N THR A 54 -15.60 0.76 17.31
CA THR A 54 -15.08 0.91 18.66
C THR A 54 -13.83 1.79 18.65
N VAL A 55 -13.88 2.91 19.41
CA VAL A 55 -12.70 3.78 19.58
C VAL A 55 -11.65 3.05 20.39
N THR A 56 -10.44 2.93 19.83
CA THR A 56 -9.33 2.20 20.45
C THR A 56 -8.16 3.13 20.77
N PRO A 57 -7.41 2.89 21.88
CA PRO A 57 -6.10 3.49 22.07
C PRO A 57 -5.18 3.19 20.86
N VAL A 58 -4.26 4.11 20.58
CA VAL A 58 -3.29 3.93 19.48
C VAL A 58 -2.44 2.67 19.66
N ALA A 59 -2.10 2.32 20.90
CA ALA A 59 -1.35 1.11 21.22
C ALA A 59 -2.07 -0.18 20.81
N ASP A 60 -3.40 -0.15 20.74
CA ASP A 60 -4.25 -1.32 20.46
C ASP A 60 -4.64 -1.44 18.98
N GLY A 61 -4.30 -0.44 18.14
CA GLY A 61 -4.55 -0.50 16.71
C GLY A 61 -4.54 0.86 16.03
N HIS A 62 -4.26 0.84 14.75
CA HIS A 62 -4.03 2.05 13.97
C HIS A 62 -5.32 2.60 13.34
N MET A 63 -6.39 1.77 13.22
CA MET A 63 -7.61 2.12 12.51
C MET A 63 -8.86 1.89 13.37
N ASP A 64 -9.73 2.88 13.40
CA ASP A 64 -11.14 2.84 13.79
C ASP A 64 -11.88 3.99 13.08
N LEU A 65 -13.22 3.98 13.09
CA LEU A 65 -14.01 4.99 12.36
C LEU A 65 -13.76 6.43 12.82
N GLN A 66 -13.43 6.65 14.10
CA GLN A 66 -13.08 7.98 14.59
C GLN A 66 -11.76 8.46 14.02
N LYS A 67 -10.73 7.61 14.02
CA LYS A 67 -9.40 7.89 13.44
C LYS A 67 -9.48 8.07 11.93
N ILE A 68 -10.26 7.24 11.22
CA ILE A 68 -10.51 7.35 9.77
C ILE A 68 -11.11 8.72 9.42
N ARG A 69 -12.09 9.19 10.18
CA ARG A 69 -12.66 10.53 9.98
C ARG A 69 -11.65 11.64 10.25
N ALA A 70 -10.86 11.51 11.31
CA ALA A 70 -9.84 12.51 11.67
C ALA A 70 -8.75 12.60 10.60
N GLY A 71 -8.35 11.47 9.99
CA GLY A 71 -7.38 11.38 8.89
C GLY A 71 -7.97 11.71 7.52
N ASN A 72 -9.25 12.06 7.41
CA ASN A 72 -9.96 12.26 6.13
C ASN A 72 -9.78 11.12 5.13
N LEU A 73 -9.57 9.88 5.61
CA LEU A 73 -9.42 8.73 4.74
C LEU A 73 -10.70 8.51 3.92
N GLY A 74 -10.57 8.47 2.60
CA GLY A 74 -11.69 8.37 1.66
C GLY A 74 -11.90 6.99 1.10
N ALA A 75 -10.84 6.22 0.96
CA ALA A 75 -10.88 4.83 0.55
C ALA A 75 -9.76 4.03 1.22
N GLU A 76 -10.05 2.78 1.55
CA GLU A 76 -9.13 1.83 2.15
C GLU A 76 -9.16 0.51 1.39
N PHE A 77 -7.97 0.00 1.03
CA PHE A 77 -7.83 -1.37 0.57
C PHE A 77 -7.43 -2.26 1.74
N PHE A 78 -8.39 -2.91 2.34
CA PHE A 78 -8.14 -3.89 3.40
C PHE A 78 -7.42 -5.12 2.87
N SER A 79 -6.32 -5.47 3.53
CA SER A 79 -5.50 -6.63 3.20
C SER A 79 -6.20 -7.93 3.59
N ILE A 80 -6.36 -8.81 2.62
CA ILE A 80 -6.76 -10.20 2.82
C ILE A 80 -5.47 -11.02 2.84
N TRP A 81 -4.71 -10.89 3.94
CA TRP A 81 -3.47 -11.61 4.14
C TRP A 81 -3.71 -12.98 4.75
N VAL A 82 -3.05 -13.99 4.20
CA VAL A 82 -3.09 -15.36 4.71
C VAL A 82 -1.70 -15.81 5.14
N ASP A 83 -1.56 -16.20 6.41
CA ASP A 83 -0.30 -16.74 6.92
C ASP A 83 0.09 -18.00 6.14
N PRO A 84 1.29 -18.07 5.52
CA PRO A 84 1.76 -19.25 4.81
C PRO A 84 1.81 -20.54 5.64
N ASN A 85 1.72 -20.43 6.97
CA ASN A 85 1.63 -21.61 7.85
C ASN A 85 0.25 -22.28 7.86
N HIS A 86 -0.76 -21.73 7.17
CA HIS A 86 -2.06 -22.37 6.96
C HIS A 86 -2.05 -23.38 5.80
N HIS A 87 -1.05 -24.19 5.66
CA HIS A 87 -0.61 -25.07 4.55
C HIS A 87 -1.68 -25.85 3.76
N THR A 88 -2.94 -25.87 4.17
CA THR A 88 -3.99 -26.65 3.48
C THR A 88 -5.30 -25.90 3.35
N ARG A 89 -5.35 -24.61 3.62
CA ARG A 89 -6.61 -23.85 3.70
C ARG A 89 -6.44 -22.35 3.41
N TYR A 90 -5.61 -21.99 2.45
CA TYR A 90 -5.35 -20.59 2.15
C TYR A 90 -6.61 -19.87 1.64
N ALA A 91 -7.28 -20.44 0.65
CA ALA A 91 -8.50 -19.88 0.11
C ALA A 91 -9.62 -19.81 1.17
N HIS A 92 -9.74 -20.83 2.02
CA HIS A 92 -10.71 -20.81 3.13
C HIS A 92 -10.45 -19.64 4.10
N ARG A 93 -9.20 -19.41 4.49
CA ARG A 93 -8.84 -18.27 5.36
C ARG A 93 -9.12 -16.93 4.68
N ALA A 94 -8.78 -16.80 3.39
CA ALA A 94 -9.08 -15.61 2.62
C ALA A 94 -10.60 -15.32 2.58
N LEU A 95 -11.43 -16.34 2.38
CA LEU A 95 -12.90 -16.21 2.40
C LEU A 95 -13.42 -15.75 3.77
N GLN A 96 -12.86 -16.23 4.87
CA GLN A 96 -13.23 -15.76 6.21
C GLN A 96 -12.88 -14.28 6.43
N LEU A 97 -11.74 -13.82 5.94
CA LEU A 97 -11.34 -12.41 6.03
C LEU A 97 -12.22 -11.51 5.15
N ILE A 98 -12.53 -11.96 3.93
CA ILE A 98 -13.46 -11.27 3.02
C ILE A 98 -14.82 -11.11 3.70
N ASP A 99 -15.37 -12.18 4.29
CA ASP A 99 -16.65 -12.13 5.01
C ASP A 99 -16.61 -11.16 6.19
N ALA A 100 -15.50 -11.15 6.97
CA ALA A 100 -15.32 -10.23 8.08
C ALA A 100 -15.33 -8.76 7.62
N VAL A 101 -14.73 -8.43 6.45
CA VAL A 101 -14.79 -7.07 5.87
C VAL A 101 -16.23 -6.71 5.47
N TYR A 102 -16.96 -7.63 4.84
CA TYR A 102 -18.37 -7.41 4.50
C TYR A 102 -19.22 -7.17 5.75
N GLU A 103 -19.04 -7.96 6.81
CA GLU A 103 -19.80 -7.82 8.05
C GLU A 103 -19.53 -6.48 8.75
N GLN A 104 -18.28 -6.00 8.80
CA GLN A 104 -17.96 -4.68 9.31
C GLN A 104 -18.60 -3.57 8.47
N THR A 105 -18.50 -3.67 7.14
CA THR A 105 -19.11 -2.70 6.22
C THR A 105 -20.64 -2.66 6.36
N ARG A 106 -21.28 -3.82 6.50
CA ARG A 106 -22.74 -3.92 6.71
C ARG A 106 -23.16 -3.34 8.05
N ARG A 107 -22.42 -3.63 9.12
CA ARG A 107 -22.67 -3.13 10.47
C ARG A 107 -22.58 -1.62 10.53
N HIS A 108 -21.65 -1.02 9.81
CA HIS A 108 -21.38 0.42 9.78
C HIS A 108 -21.78 1.07 8.44
N ALA A 109 -22.88 0.62 7.83
CA ALA A 109 -23.34 1.08 6.52
C ALA A 109 -23.66 2.59 6.43
N ALA A 110 -23.80 3.29 7.56
CA ALA A 110 -23.90 4.74 7.58
C ALA A 110 -22.57 5.45 7.23
N GLU A 111 -21.42 4.81 7.52
CA GLU A 111 -20.09 5.39 7.43
C GLU A 111 -19.17 4.67 6.42
N MET A 112 -19.51 3.44 6.04
CA MET A 112 -18.73 2.59 5.14
C MET A 112 -19.60 2.09 3.99
N THR A 113 -18.98 1.82 2.84
CA THR A 113 -19.64 1.18 1.69
C THR A 113 -18.63 0.38 0.88
N MET A 114 -18.98 -0.83 0.45
CA MET A 114 -18.14 -1.58 -0.49
C MET A 114 -17.99 -0.81 -1.80
N ALA A 115 -16.78 -0.81 -2.34
CA ALA A 115 -16.46 -0.23 -3.64
C ALA A 115 -15.79 -1.28 -4.52
N PHE A 116 -16.24 -1.41 -5.77
CA PHE A 116 -15.77 -2.42 -6.72
C PHE A 116 -15.14 -1.81 -7.97
N SER A 117 -15.18 -0.47 -8.07
CA SER A 117 -14.68 0.31 -9.20
C SER A 117 -14.12 1.65 -8.73
N ALA A 118 -13.34 2.29 -9.59
CA ALA A 118 -12.91 3.66 -9.38
C ALA A 118 -14.11 4.63 -9.29
N ALA A 119 -15.20 4.35 -9.99
CA ALA A 119 -16.42 5.14 -9.92
C ALA A 119 -17.09 5.02 -8.54
N ASP A 120 -17.11 3.82 -7.93
CA ASP A 120 -17.67 3.61 -6.60
C ASP A 120 -16.91 4.37 -5.52
N ILE A 121 -15.57 4.44 -5.63
CA ILE A 121 -14.74 5.26 -4.73
C ILE A 121 -15.19 6.73 -4.77
N LEU A 122 -15.38 7.27 -5.98
CA LEU A 122 -15.83 8.65 -6.15
C LEU A 122 -17.26 8.84 -5.62
N ALA A 123 -18.16 7.89 -5.90
CA ALA A 123 -19.54 7.94 -5.42
C ALA A 123 -19.66 7.91 -3.90
N ALA A 124 -18.83 7.12 -3.21
CA ALA A 124 -18.78 7.05 -1.74
C ALA A 124 -18.46 8.41 -1.09
N ARG A 125 -17.75 9.30 -1.80
CA ARG A 125 -17.36 10.63 -1.32
C ARG A 125 -18.31 11.75 -1.74
N GLN A 126 -19.35 11.43 -2.49
CA GLN A 126 -20.35 12.41 -2.91
C GLN A 126 -21.46 12.56 -1.87
N GLY A 127 -22.08 13.76 -1.86
CA GLY A 127 -23.20 14.07 -0.97
C GLY A 127 -22.77 14.46 0.47
N PRO A 128 -23.76 14.66 1.35
CA PRO A 128 -23.51 15.16 2.71
C PRO A 128 -22.88 14.12 3.64
N SER A 129 -23.11 12.83 3.38
CA SER A 129 -22.59 11.71 4.18
C SER A 129 -21.45 11.03 3.44
N LYS A 130 -20.26 11.66 3.46
CA LYS A 130 -19.06 11.06 2.89
C LYS A 130 -18.74 9.76 3.62
N LYS A 131 -18.76 8.63 2.91
CA LYS A 131 -18.44 7.31 3.47
C LYS A 131 -17.01 6.91 3.13
N LEU A 132 -16.45 6.03 3.93
CA LEU A 132 -15.24 5.27 3.56
C LEU A 132 -15.61 4.29 2.43
N ALA A 133 -14.95 4.40 1.29
CA ALA A 133 -14.99 3.36 0.26
C ALA A 133 -14.12 2.18 0.70
N VAL A 134 -14.71 1.01 0.84
CA VAL A 134 -14.05 -0.21 1.29
C VAL A 134 -13.72 -1.08 0.08
N LEU A 135 -12.44 -1.36 -0.09
CA LEU A 135 -11.93 -2.27 -1.12
C LEU A 135 -11.11 -3.38 -0.45
N MET A 136 -10.75 -4.39 -1.21
CA MET A 136 -9.95 -5.51 -0.70
C MET A 136 -8.82 -5.83 -1.68
N GLY A 137 -7.65 -6.15 -1.12
CA GLY A 137 -6.52 -6.71 -1.84
C GLY A 137 -6.07 -8.02 -1.20
N VAL A 138 -5.87 -9.07 -1.99
CA VAL A 138 -5.27 -10.30 -1.47
C VAL A 138 -3.77 -10.13 -1.41
N GLU A 139 -3.20 -10.35 -0.23
CA GLU A 139 -1.76 -10.28 -0.02
C GLU A 139 -1.15 -11.69 -0.02
N GLY A 140 -0.46 -11.98 -1.14
CA GLY A 140 0.21 -13.24 -1.37
C GLY A 140 -0.55 -14.20 -2.28
N GLY A 141 0.01 -14.45 -3.47
CA GLY A 141 -0.59 -15.29 -4.50
C GLY A 141 -0.75 -16.77 -4.13
N HIS A 142 -0.09 -17.24 -3.05
CA HIS A 142 -0.36 -18.57 -2.49
C HIS A 142 -1.83 -18.75 -2.06
N ALA A 143 -2.55 -17.64 -1.81
CA ALA A 143 -3.96 -17.69 -1.44
C ALA A 143 -4.89 -18.27 -2.52
N ILE A 144 -4.45 -18.27 -3.79
CA ILE A 144 -5.24 -18.87 -4.88
C ILE A 144 -5.05 -20.39 -5.02
N GLU A 145 -4.16 -21.02 -4.21
CA GLU A 145 -3.91 -22.48 -4.24
C GLU A 145 -3.64 -22.99 -5.67
N ASP A 146 -2.89 -22.20 -6.46
CA ASP A 146 -2.50 -22.47 -7.85
C ASP A 146 -3.68 -22.69 -8.82
N ASP A 147 -4.83 -22.09 -8.51
CA ASP A 147 -6.05 -22.21 -9.29
C ASP A 147 -6.57 -20.84 -9.75
N LEU A 148 -6.63 -20.63 -11.08
CA LEU A 148 -7.22 -19.43 -11.68
C LEU A 148 -8.73 -19.32 -11.43
N GLY A 149 -9.41 -20.41 -11.09
CA GLY A 149 -10.82 -20.41 -10.67
C GLY A 149 -10.99 -19.64 -9.37
N ILE A 150 -10.14 -19.93 -8.37
CA ILE A 150 -10.13 -19.23 -7.08
C ILE A 150 -9.78 -17.74 -7.28
N LEU A 151 -8.81 -17.41 -8.15
CA LEU A 151 -8.51 -16.01 -8.50
C LEU A 151 -9.76 -15.28 -9.03
N ARG A 152 -10.52 -15.92 -9.93
CA ARG A 152 -11.79 -15.36 -10.46
C ARG A 152 -12.84 -15.19 -9.38
N ASP A 153 -12.93 -16.13 -8.45
CA ASP A 153 -13.89 -16.06 -7.35
C ASP A 153 -13.54 -14.94 -6.36
N PHE A 154 -12.27 -14.74 -6.06
CA PHE A 154 -11.85 -13.58 -5.27
C PHE A 154 -12.24 -12.25 -5.94
N TYR A 155 -12.06 -12.14 -7.27
CA TYR A 155 -12.52 -10.95 -8.01
C TYR A 155 -14.03 -10.75 -7.93
N ARG A 156 -14.82 -11.82 -8.09
CA ARG A 156 -16.29 -11.78 -7.94
C ARG A 156 -16.71 -11.35 -6.54
N LEU A 157 -15.95 -11.75 -5.53
CA LEU A 157 -16.16 -11.38 -4.14
C LEU A 157 -15.64 -9.97 -3.79
N GLY A 158 -15.10 -9.22 -4.75
CA GLY A 158 -14.75 -7.82 -4.55
C GLY A 158 -13.28 -7.52 -4.33
N VAL A 159 -12.38 -8.49 -4.45
CA VAL A 159 -10.93 -8.24 -4.45
C VAL A 159 -10.55 -7.45 -5.70
N ARG A 160 -9.74 -6.40 -5.55
CA ARG A 160 -9.37 -5.50 -6.65
C ARG A 160 -7.89 -5.42 -6.93
N TYR A 161 -7.05 -5.98 -6.05
CA TYR A 161 -5.67 -6.31 -6.39
C TYR A 161 -5.26 -7.66 -5.77
N MET A 162 -4.20 -8.25 -6.28
CA MET A 162 -3.51 -9.35 -5.63
C MET A 162 -2.01 -9.14 -5.73
N THR A 163 -1.32 -9.22 -4.58
CA THR A 163 0.13 -9.26 -4.49
C THR A 163 0.62 -10.64 -4.94
N LEU A 164 1.51 -10.71 -5.91
CA LEU A 164 1.91 -11.99 -6.53
C LEU A 164 2.60 -12.94 -5.56
N THR A 165 3.30 -12.40 -4.55
CA THR A 165 3.86 -13.16 -3.42
C THR A 165 3.64 -12.40 -2.13
N TRP A 166 3.75 -13.06 -0.99
CA TRP A 166 4.08 -12.40 0.28
C TRP A 166 5.58 -12.55 0.55
N SER A 167 6.01 -12.64 1.81
CA SER A 167 7.42 -12.84 2.18
C SER A 167 7.91 -14.28 1.94
N ASN A 168 7.13 -15.10 1.27
CA ASN A 168 7.43 -16.47 0.86
C ASN A 168 7.31 -16.60 -0.67
N THR A 169 8.29 -17.26 -1.26
CA THR A 169 8.19 -17.82 -2.61
C THR A 169 7.05 -18.84 -2.64
N ASN A 170 6.17 -18.75 -3.63
CA ASN A 170 5.08 -19.71 -3.85
C ASN A 170 5.39 -20.61 -5.08
N GLU A 171 4.44 -21.44 -5.51
CA GLU A 171 4.66 -22.43 -6.58
C GLU A 171 4.89 -21.80 -7.98
N TRP A 172 4.73 -20.48 -8.13
CA TRP A 172 4.79 -19.83 -9.44
C TRP A 172 5.47 -18.45 -9.48
N ALA A 173 5.91 -17.92 -8.32
CA ALA A 173 6.56 -16.60 -8.23
C ALA A 173 7.54 -16.54 -7.07
N ASP A 174 8.73 -15.98 -7.31
CA ASP A 174 9.74 -15.76 -6.28
C ASP A 174 9.48 -14.49 -5.47
N SER A 175 9.60 -14.60 -4.15
CA SER A 175 9.50 -13.51 -3.20
C SER A 175 10.83 -12.82 -2.92
N SER A 176 10.79 -11.53 -2.56
CA SER A 176 11.97 -10.82 -2.02
C SER A 176 12.31 -11.24 -0.58
N GLY A 177 11.36 -11.85 0.14
CA GLY A 177 11.51 -12.19 1.56
C GLY A 177 12.43 -13.38 1.82
N ASP A 178 12.43 -14.34 0.93
CA ASP A 178 13.19 -15.59 1.05
C ASP A 178 14.19 -15.86 -0.10
N ILE A 179 14.33 -14.93 -1.04
CA ILE A 179 15.19 -15.09 -2.25
C ILE A 179 16.65 -15.47 -1.95
N LYS A 180 17.11 -15.25 -0.72
CA LYS A 180 18.47 -15.61 -0.28
C LYS A 180 18.53 -16.95 0.44
N ASP A 181 17.40 -17.58 0.70
CA ASP A 181 17.36 -18.90 1.38
C ASP A 181 17.63 -20.01 0.35
N THR A 182 18.83 -20.55 0.37
CA THR A 182 19.24 -21.62 -0.54
C THR A 182 18.54 -22.97 -0.31
N LYS A 183 17.72 -23.08 0.73
CA LYS A 183 16.92 -24.29 1.01
C LYS A 183 15.58 -24.28 0.27
N ILE A 184 15.18 -23.13 -0.25
CA ILE A 184 13.96 -22.95 -1.03
C ILE A 184 14.29 -23.07 -2.51
N ALA A 185 13.50 -23.82 -3.24
CA ALA A 185 13.58 -23.88 -4.70
C ALA A 185 12.99 -22.60 -5.29
N HIS A 186 13.81 -21.85 -6.02
CA HIS A 186 13.39 -20.63 -6.71
C HIS A 186 13.15 -20.89 -8.20
N HIS A 187 12.23 -20.12 -8.79
CA HIS A 187 11.81 -20.23 -10.19
C HIS A 187 12.63 -19.33 -11.15
N ASN A 188 13.49 -18.46 -10.60
CA ASN A 188 14.12 -17.37 -11.31
C ASN A 188 13.08 -16.41 -11.93
N GLY A 189 12.11 -15.99 -11.11
CA GLY A 189 11.04 -15.07 -11.47
C GLY A 189 9.66 -15.71 -11.50
N LEU A 190 8.86 -15.40 -12.53
CA LEU A 190 7.57 -16.02 -12.78
C LEU A 190 7.69 -17.31 -13.58
N THR A 191 7.00 -18.37 -13.14
CA THR A 191 6.74 -19.53 -13.99
C THR A 191 5.74 -19.19 -15.11
N ASP A 192 5.47 -20.12 -16.03
CA ASP A 192 4.44 -19.90 -17.06
C ASP A 192 3.05 -19.77 -16.45
N PHE A 193 2.73 -20.52 -15.39
CA PHE A 193 1.48 -20.33 -14.63
C PHE A 193 1.43 -18.93 -13.98
N GLY A 194 2.52 -18.44 -13.40
CA GLY A 194 2.59 -17.08 -12.85
C GLY A 194 2.33 -15.99 -13.91
N LYS A 195 2.80 -16.21 -15.14
CA LYS A 195 2.47 -15.33 -16.27
C LYS A 195 0.99 -15.40 -16.65
N ASP A 196 0.37 -16.59 -16.56
CA ASP A 196 -1.07 -16.74 -16.80
C ASP A 196 -1.90 -16.08 -15.70
N VAL A 197 -1.47 -16.12 -14.45
CA VAL A 197 -2.07 -15.34 -13.35
C VAL A 197 -2.09 -13.85 -13.68
N VAL A 198 -0.96 -13.27 -14.10
CA VAL A 198 -0.87 -11.84 -14.48
C VAL A 198 -1.81 -11.53 -15.65
N ARG A 199 -1.88 -12.40 -16.68
CA ARG A 199 -2.80 -12.21 -17.82
C ARG A 199 -4.26 -12.24 -17.37
N GLU A 200 -4.61 -13.19 -16.50
CA GLU A 200 -5.97 -13.33 -15.99
C GLU A 200 -6.37 -12.13 -15.10
N MET A 201 -5.46 -11.63 -14.25
CA MET A 201 -5.69 -10.41 -13.49
C MET A 201 -6.00 -9.22 -14.42
N ASN A 202 -5.23 -9.04 -15.50
CA ASN A 202 -5.50 -7.99 -16.49
C ASN A 202 -6.87 -8.17 -17.17
N ARG A 203 -7.25 -9.42 -17.53
CA ARG A 203 -8.54 -9.72 -18.12
C ARG A 203 -9.71 -9.40 -17.19
N LEU A 204 -9.54 -9.65 -15.89
CA LEU A 204 -10.53 -9.34 -14.86
C LEU A 204 -10.64 -7.84 -14.57
N GLY A 205 -9.57 -7.07 -14.72
CA GLY A 205 -9.46 -5.70 -14.23
C GLY A 205 -8.96 -5.64 -12.77
N MET A 206 -8.35 -6.73 -12.31
CA MET A 206 -7.67 -6.79 -11.03
C MET A 206 -6.27 -6.19 -11.18
N MET A 207 -5.90 -5.21 -10.35
CA MET A 207 -4.58 -4.60 -10.36
C MET A 207 -3.52 -5.64 -9.96
N VAL A 208 -2.43 -5.73 -10.74
CA VAL A 208 -1.27 -6.57 -10.42
C VAL A 208 -0.43 -5.82 -9.40
N ASP A 209 -0.32 -6.37 -8.20
CA ASP A 209 0.50 -5.80 -7.14
C ASP A 209 1.87 -6.48 -7.09
N ILE A 210 2.91 -5.65 -7.24
CA ILE A 210 4.31 -6.09 -7.26
C ILE A 210 5.04 -5.80 -5.93
N SER A 211 4.33 -5.49 -4.85
CA SER A 211 4.94 -5.51 -3.52
C SER A 211 5.40 -6.93 -3.18
N HIS A 212 6.38 -7.09 -2.30
CA HIS A 212 6.93 -8.38 -1.85
C HIS A 212 7.68 -9.23 -2.89
N VAL A 213 7.51 -9.03 -4.18
CA VAL A 213 8.13 -9.88 -5.20
C VAL A 213 9.64 -9.70 -5.28
N SER A 214 10.35 -10.75 -5.75
CA SER A 214 11.77 -10.62 -6.09
C SER A 214 11.98 -9.64 -7.25
N ASP A 215 13.19 -9.09 -7.39
CA ASP A 215 13.51 -8.18 -8.48
C ASP A 215 13.24 -8.84 -9.85
N LYS A 216 13.52 -10.14 -9.98
CA LYS A 216 13.26 -10.87 -11.23
C LYS A 216 11.76 -11.04 -11.49
N THR A 217 10.99 -11.42 -10.48
CA THR A 217 9.51 -11.52 -10.58
C THR A 217 8.90 -10.17 -10.96
N PHE A 218 9.42 -9.07 -10.41
CA PHE A 218 9.01 -7.72 -10.78
C PHE A 218 9.15 -7.47 -12.28
N PHE A 219 10.34 -7.69 -12.86
CA PHE A 219 10.56 -7.46 -14.29
C PHE A 219 9.76 -8.43 -15.15
N ASP A 220 9.59 -9.67 -14.74
CA ASP A 220 8.75 -10.63 -15.46
C ASP A 220 7.28 -10.20 -15.49
N ALA A 221 6.73 -9.71 -14.35
CA ALA A 221 5.37 -9.19 -14.29
C ALA A 221 5.19 -8.00 -15.23
N LEU A 222 6.15 -7.04 -15.25
CA LEU A 222 6.12 -5.92 -16.18
C LEU A 222 6.19 -6.31 -17.65
N ASN A 223 6.91 -7.37 -17.97
CA ASN A 223 7.00 -7.87 -19.35
C ASN A 223 5.72 -8.56 -19.83
N VAL A 224 4.88 -9.04 -18.89
CA VAL A 224 3.64 -9.79 -19.20
C VAL A 224 2.41 -8.91 -19.13
N THR A 225 2.37 -7.97 -18.16
CA THR A 225 1.18 -7.14 -17.94
C THR A 225 0.87 -6.23 -19.12
N ARG A 226 -0.42 -6.04 -19.37
CA ARG A 226 -0.97 -5.09 -20.34
C ARG A 226 -1.61 -3.88 -19.68
N ALA A 227 -1.77 -3.93 -18.36
CA ALA A 227 -2.29 -2.85 -17.52
C ALA A 227 -1.18 -2.27 -16.64
N PRO A 228 -1.36 -1.05 -16.13
CA PRO A 228 -0.45 -0.52 -15.11
C PRO A 228 -0.42 -1.41 -13.87
N VAL A 229 0.79 -1.54 -13.27
CA VAL A 229 0.96 -2.24 -11.99
C VAL A 229 0.86 -1.28 -10.81
N ILE A 230 0.62 -1.84 -9.62
CA ILE A 230 0.79 -1.13 -8.36
C ILE A 230 1.88 -1.81 -7.52
N ALA A 231 2.62 -1.04 -6.73
CA ALA A 231 3.24 -1.54 -5.52
C ALA A 231 2.38 -1.02 -4.36
N SER A 232 1.53 -1.88 -3.79
CA SER A 232 0.53 -1.48 -2.81
C SER A 232 1.15 -0.91 -1.52
N HIS A 233 2.37 -1.35 -1.16
CA HIS A 233 3.10 -0.91 0.02
C HIS A 233 4.60 -1.21 -0.11
N SER A 234 5.36 -0.33 -0.80
CA SER A 234 6.81 -0.44 -0.99
C SER A 234 7.48 0.92 -0.90
N SER A 235 8.79 0.95 -0.64
CA SER A 235 9.55 2.19 -0.47
C SER A 235 10.78 2.23 -1.39
N ALA A 236 11.69 3.20 -1.24
CA ALA A 236 12.86 3.38 -2.09
C ALA A 236 14.10 2.68 -1.52
N ARG A 237 14.70 1.76 -2.27
CA ARG A 237 15.89 0.99 -1.85
C ARG A 237 17.14 1.88 -1.75
N ALA A 238 17.20 2.95 -2.52
CA ALA A 238 18.30 3.91 -2.46
C ALA A 238 18.43 4.60 -1.10
N LEU A 239 17.33 4.75 -0.35
CA LEU A 239 17.33 5.36 0.98
C LEU A 239 17.44 4.31 2.09
N THR A 240 16.79 3.17 1.94
CA THR A 240 16.83 2.06 2.90
C THR A 240 17.00 0.76 2.14
N ASN A 241 18.16 0.11 2.31
CA ASN A 241 18.56 -1.07 1.54
C ASN A 241 17.83 -2.35 2.00
N SER A 242 16.51 -2.31 1.93
CA SER A 242 15.62 -3.46 2.15
C SER A 242 15.28 -4.13 0.82
N PRO A 243 15.27 -5.48 0.72
CA PRO A 243 14.78 -6.17 -0.47
C PRO A 243 13.29 -5.90 -0.77
N ARG A 244 12.52 -5.45 0.25
CA ARG A 244 11.12 -5.02 0.10
C ARG A 244 10.98 -3.68 -0.63
N ASN A 245 12.06 -2.90 -0.71
CA ASN A 245 12.09 -1.60 -1.37
C ASN A 245 12.52 -1.72 -2.82
N MET A 246 12.09 -0.77 -3.64
CA MET A 246 12.32 -0.74 -5.07
C MET A 246 13.61 0.03 -5.40
N THR A 247 14.40 -0.49 -6.34
CA THR A 247 15.55 0.23 -6.90
C THR A 247 15.08 1.38 -7.80
N ASP A 248 15.95 2.35 -8.05
CA ASP A 248 15.64 3.46 -8.97
C ASP A 248 15.34 2.97 -10.41
N GLU A 249 15.91 1.85 -10.81
CA GLU A 249 15.59 1.20 -12.08
C GLU A 249 14.15 0.67 -12.06
N MET A 250 13.74 0.01 -10.99
CA MET A 250 12.36 -0.47 -10.81
C MET A 250 11.37 0.69 -10.77
N LEU A 251 11.69 1.78 -10.04
CA LEU A 251 10.86 2.98 -10.00
C LEU A 251 10.63 3.58 -11.39
N LYS A 252 11.69 3.70 -12.20
CA LYS A 252 11.59 4.15 -13.61
C LYS A 252 10.78 3.19 -14.47
N ALA A 253 10.89 1.88 -14.22
CA ALA A 253 10.12 0.87 -14.94
C ALA A 253 8.62 0.94 -14.60
N VAL A 254 8.25 1.19 -13.33
CA VAL A 254 6.86 1.46 -12.94
C VAL A 254 6.32 2.71 -13.63
N ALA A 255 7.10 3.79 -13.66
CA ALA A 255 6.69 5.01 -14.37
C ALA A 255 6.45 4.75 -15.86
N LYS A 256 7.35 4.03 -16.53
CA LYS A 256 7.20 3.64 -17.93
C LYS A 256 5.96 2.79 -18.19
N ASN A 257 5.54 1.98 -17.22
CA ASN A 257 4.33 1.17 -17.25
C ASN A 257 3.06 1.97 -16.90
N ASN A 258 3.15 3.27 -16.56
CA ASN A 258 2.08 4.10 -15.99
C ASN A 258 1.54 3.60 -14.63
N GLY A 259 2.29 2.78 -13.92
CA GLY A 259 1.97 2.28 -12.60
C GLY A 259 2.12 3.31 -11.49
N VAL A 260 2.01 2.84 -10.24
CA VAL A 260 2.17 3.68 -9.04
C VAL A 260 2.80 2.89 -7.90
N VAL A 261 3.66 3.55 -7.12
CA VAL A 261 4.27 3.02 -5.91
C VAL A 261 3.65 3.71 -4.70
N GLN A 262 3.03 2.93 -3.83
CA GLN A 262 2.46 3.40 -2.59
C GLN A 262 3.47 3.18 -1.46
N VAL A 263 3.84 4.26 -0.78
CA VAL A 263 4.95 4.22 0.17
C VAL A 263 4.51 3.54 1.47
N ASN A 264 5.24 2.49 1.85
CA ASN A 264 5.04 1.76 3.10
C ASN A 264 5.57 2.58 4.28
N PHE A 265 4.89 2.52 5.44
CA PHE A 265 5.24 3.30 6.64
C PHE A 265 6.10 2.53 7.66
N PHE A 266 6.37 1.25 7.44
CA PHE A 266 7.18 0.47 8.37
C PHE A 266 8.55 1.07 8.60
N SER A 267 8.91 1.33 9.85
CA SER A 267 10.17 1.96 10.23
C SER A 267 11.41 1.29 9.62
N ALA A 268 11.40 -0.04 9.47
CA ALA A 268 12.51 -0.78 8.87
C ALA A 268 12.59 -0.66 7.33
N PHE A 269 11.57 -0.10 6.67
CA PHE A 269 11.58 0.13 5.23
C PHE A 269 11.87 1.61 4.87
N ILE A 270 11.78 2.51 5.86
CA ILE A 270 11.97 3.93 5.64
C ILE A 270 13.21 4.52 6.34
N ASP A 271 13.90 3.73 7.17
CA ASP A 271 15.11 4.18 7.84
C ASP A 271 16.17 3.08 7.92
N GLU A 272 17.37 3.38 7.39
CA GLU A 272 18.46 2.40 7.31
C GLU A 272 19.05 2.07 8.68
N GLY A 273 19.09 3.04 9.61
CA GLY A 273 19.54 2.83 10.98
C GLY A 273 18.60 1.89 11.74
N TYR A 274 17.29 2.18 11.67
CA TYR A 274 16.27 1.32 12.25
C TYR A 274 16.32 -0.09 11.65
N ARG A 275 16.42 -0.21 10.32
CA ARG A 275 16.50 -1.51 9.62
C ARG A 275 17.66 -2.36 10.09
N LYS A 276 18.86 -1.77 10.24
CA LYS A 276 20.04 -2.48 10.75
C LYS A 276 19.81 -3.00 12.17
N ALA A 277 19.35 -2.14 13.08
CA ALA A 277 19.06 -2.52 14.47
C ALA A 277 17.95 -3.59 14.55
N PHE A 278 16.90 -3.48 13.70
CA PHE A 278 15.83 -4.46 13.60
C PHE A 278 16.32 -5.84 13.12
N ASN A 279 17.24 -5.86 12.14
CA ASN A 279 17.83 -7.09 11.62
C ASN A 279 18.79 -7.74 12.63
N GLU A 280 19.56 -6.95 13.39
CA GLU A 280 20.42 -7.46 14.46
C GLU A 280 19.63 -8.20 15.56
N GLN A 281 18.39 -7.77 15.82
CA GLN A 281 17.51 -8.44 16.77
C GLN A 281 16.87 -9.73 16.23
N THR A 282 16.92 -9.97 14.91
CA THR A 282 16.16 -11.05 14.25
C THR A 282 16.38 -12.44 14.86
N PRO A 283 17.61 -12.89 15.17
CA PRO A 283 17.79 -14.22 15.75
C PRO A 283 17.10 -14.38 17.12
N ALA A 284 17.27 -13.38 18.00
CA ALA A 284 16.68 -13.40 19.34
C ALA A 284 15.15 -13.23 19.30
N ARG A 285 14.65 -12.33 18.44
CA ARG A 285 13.22 -12.13 18.22
C ARG A 285 12.55 -13.40 17.67
N ASN A 286 13.14 -14.07 16.69
CA ASN A 286 12.60 -15.30 16.14
C ASN A 286 12.60 -16.44 17.17
N ALA A 287 13.65 -16.54 18.00
CA ALA A 287 13.66 -17.49 19.09
C ALA A 287 12.53 -17.24 20.10
N ALA A 288 12.27 -15.96 20.46
CA ALA A 288 11.17 -15.59 21.35
C ALA A 288 9.80 -15.87 20.72
N LEU A 289 9.61 -15.57 19.43
CA LEU A 289 8.36 -15.87 18.69
C LEU A 289 8.10 -17.37 18.59
N ASN A 290 9.13 -18.18 18.33
CA ASN A 290 9.01 -19.63 18.30
C ASN A 290 8.66 -20.22 19.69
N ALA A 291 9.27 -19.72 20.75
CA ALA A 291 8.93 -20.10 22.11
C ALA A 291 7.48 -19.73 22.47
N LEU A 292 7.03 -18.52 22.07
CA LEU A 292 5.66 -18.09 22.24
C LEU A 292 4.68 -18.98 21.46
N LYS A 293 4.98 -19.28 20.19
CA LYS A 293 4.16 -20.19 19.36
C LYS A 293 4.02 -21.57 20.01
N ALA A 294 5.11 -22.13 20.53
CA ALA A 294 5.08 -23.42 21.23
C ALA A 294 4.22 -23.35 22.51
N LYS A 295 4.34 -22.25 23.28
CA LYS A 295 3.55 -22.02 24.49
C LYS A 295 2.04 -21.90 24.22
N LEU A 296 1.69 -21.25 23.12
CA LEU A 296 0.30 -20.91 22.76
C LEU A 296 -0.31 -21.89 21.76
N LYS A 297 0.31 -23.05 21.48
CA LYS A 297 -0.13 -23.98 20.43
C LYS A 297 -1.61 -24.42 20.57
N ASP A 298 -2.10 -24.51 21.81
CA ASP A 298 -3.46 -24.94 22.15
C ASP A 298 -4.40 -23.75 22.51
N ALA A 299 -3.90 -22.51 22.42
CA ALA A 299 -4.70 -21.31 22.65
C ALA A 299 -5.58 -21.00 21.43
N ASP A 300 -6.65 -20.25 21.65
CA ASP A 300 -7.50 -19.79 20.55
C ASP A 300 -6.75 -18.82 19.61
N PRO A 301 -7.18 -18.72 18.33
CA PRO A 301 -6.49 -17.88 17.33
C PRO A 301 -6.35 -16.42 17.73
N ALA A 302 -7.36 -15.85 18.42
CA ALA A 302 -7.31 -14.47 18.88
C ALA A 302 -6.21 -14.23 19.90
N THR A 303 -6.06 -15.15 20.85
CA THR A 303 -4.98 -15.11 21.84
C THR A 303 -3.62 -15.27 21.18
N GLN A 304 -3.48 -16.19 20.22
CA GLN A 304 -2.24 -16.39 19.47
C GLN A 304 -1.86 -15.13 18.69
N TYR A 305 -2.83 -14.50 18.03
CA TYR A 305 -2.61 -13.26 17.25
C TYR A 305 -2.17 -12.11 18.17
N ARG A 306 -2.94 -11.81 19.23
CA ARG A 306 -2.64 -10.71 20.16
C ARG A 306 -1.28 -10.83 20.83
N GLU A 307 -0.95 -12.03 21.32
CA GLU A 307 0.32 -12.23 22.02
C GLU A 307 1.52 -12.17 21.06
N ARG A 308 1.36 -12.62 19.81
CA ARG A 308 2.37 -12.47 18.76
C ARG A 308 2.58 -11.00 18.40
N ASP A 309 1.51 -10.25 18.14
CA ASP A 309 1.56 -8.82 17.82
C ASP A 309 2.20 -8.03 18.96
N ARG A 310 1.78 -8.28 20.21
CA ARG A 310 2.37 -7.66 21.40
C ARG A 310 3.87 -7.90 21.47
N LEU A 311 4.30 -9.15 21.30
CA LEU A 311 5.73 -9.49 21.36
C LEU A 311 6.52 -8.81 20.23
N GLN A 312 5.99 -8.72 19.01
CA GLN A 312 6.64 -8.01 17.90
C GLN A 312 6.78 -6.51 18.20
N LYS A 313 5.73 -5.87 18.73
CA LYS A 313 5.74 -4.46 19.16
C LYS A 313 6.75 -4.22 20.30
N GLU A 314 6.83 -5.11 21.28
CA GLU A 314 7.82 -5.06 22.38
C GLU A 314 9.27 -5.10 21.86
N TRP A 315 9.56 -5.94 20.85
CA TRP A 315 10.88 -5.99 20.23
C TRP A 315 11.16 -4.71 19.43
N SER A 316 10.22 -4.23 18.66
CA SER A 316 10.35 -3.01 17.88
C SER A 316 10.54 -1.76 18.75
N ALA A 317 9.87 -1.70 19.91
CA ALA A 317 9.98 -0.59 20.86
C ALA A 317 11.37 -0.44 21.50
N ARG A 318 12.26 -1.42 21.35
CA ARG A 318 13.68 -1.34 21.81
C ARG A 318 14.53 -0.47 20.88
N ILE A 319 14.01 -0.12 19.72
CA ILE A 319 14.70 0.69 18.72
C ILE A 319 14.00 2.04 18.66
N PRO A 320 14.74 3.17 18.76
CA PRO A 320 14.15 4.49 18.57
C PRO A 320 13.45 4.59 17.20
N ARG A 321 12.23 5.07 17.19
CA ARG A 321 11.45 5.27 15.95
C ARG A 321 12.13 6.34 15.08
N PRO A 322 12.15 6.18 13.76
CA PRO A 322 12.65 7.23 12.87
C PRO A 322 11.67 8.41 12.84
N PRO A 323 12.16 9.62 12.55
CA PRO A 323 11.30 10.79 12.43
C PRO A 323 10.37 10.65 11.20
N LEU A 324 9.21 11.31 11.22
CA LEU A 324 8.27 11.38 10.07
C LEU A 324 8.99 11.80 8.77
N LYS A 325 9.99 12.65 8.88
CA LYS A 325 10.83 13.09 7.75
C LYS A 325 11.38 11.91 6.93
N SER A 326 11.74 10.80 7.56
CA SER A 326 12.24 9.60 6.83
C SER A 326 11.20 9.07 5.84
N LEU A 327 9.93 8.99 6.22
CA LEU A 327 8.84 8.63 5.33
C LEU A 327 8.70 9.63 4.16
N ILE A 328 8.71 10.92 4.50
CA ILE A 328 8.56 11.98 3.48
C ILE A 328 9.73 11.98 2.50
N ASP A 329 10.94 11.64 2.95
CA ASP A 329 12.11 11.51 2.07
C ASP A 329 11.92 10.39 1.04
N HIS A 330 11.24 9.28 1.40
CA HIS A 330 10.89 8.21 0.45
C HIS A 330 9.87 8.67 -0.60
N ILE A 331 8.81 9.37 -0.19
CA ILE A 331 7.82 9.96 -1.12
C ILE A 331 8.54 10.91 -2.10
N ASP A 332 9.38 11.78 -1.57
CA ASP A 332 10.14 12.78 -2.33
C ASP A 332 11.13 12.13 -3.31
N HIS A 333 11.83 11.07 -2.89
CA HIS A 333 12.74 10.32 -3.75
C HIS A 333 12.00 9.64 -4.90
N ILE A 334 10.89 8.95 -4.61
CA ILE A 334 10.08 8.29 -5.64
C ILE A 334 9.50 9.32 -6.62
N ALA A 335 8.99 10.45 -6.11
CA ALA A 335 8.50 11.53 -6.96
C ALA A 335 9.59 12.12 -7.86
N LYS A 336 10.84 12.22 -7.38
CA LYS A 336 11.99 12.68 -8.18
C LYS A 336 12.45 11.69 -9.24
N VAL A 337 12.40 10.38 -8.94
CA VAL A 337 12.92 9.33 -9.82
C VAL A 337 11.89 8.87 -10.85
N ALA A 338 10.66 8.66 -10.42
CA ALA A 338 9.55 8.14 -11.22
C ALA A 338 8.61 9.23 -11.75
N GLY A 339 8.58 10.38 -11.11
CA GLY A 339 7.60 11.44 -11.33
C GLY A 339 6.49 11.43 -10.28
N GLU A 340 5.92 12.60 -10.02
CA GLU A 340 4.86 12.80 -9.04
C GLU A 340 3.55 12.06 -9.35
N ASP A 341 3.36 11.63 -10.59
CA ASP A 341 2.21 10.83 -11.05
C ASP A 341 2.31 9.35 -10.65
N HIS A 342 3.45 8.93 -10.06
CA HIS A 342 3.77 7.52 -9.82
C HIS A 342 4.04 7.20 -8.36
N VAL A 343 3.63 8.05 -7.42
CA VAL A 343 3.80 7.84 -5.97
C VAL A 343 2.49 8.09 -5.23
N GLY A 344 2.28 7.37 -4.13
CA GLY A 344 1.12 7.51 -3.25
C GLY A 344 1.37 6.90 -1.87
N ILE A 345 0.29 6.50 -1.18
CA ILE A 345 0.25 6.07 0.21
C ILE A 345 -0.22 4.62 0.31
N GLY A 346 0.58 3.77 0.98
CA GLY A 346 0.23 2.39 1.32
C GLY A 346 0.77 2.08 2.71
N SER A 347 0.01 2.39 3.75
CA SER A 347 0.49 2.54 5.12
C SER A 347 1.03 1.28 5.76
N ASP A 348 0.40 0.15 5.46
CA ASP A 348 0.61 -1.12 6.15
C ASP A 348 0.16 -1.05 7.63
N PHE A 349 -0.88 -0.23 7.92
CA PHE A 349 -1.48 -0.13 9.25
C PHE A 349 -2.00 -1.48 9.73
N ASP A 350 -1.84 -1.73 11.01
CA ASP A 350 -2.14 -2.99 11.69
C ASP A 350 -1.31 -4.21 11.21
N GLY A 351 -0.46 -4.06 10.18
CA GLY A 351 0.47 -5.09 9.67
C GLY A 351 1.91 -4.90 10.14
N VAL A 352 2.28 -3.71 10.62
CA VAL A 352 3.64 -3.37 11.02
C VAL A 352 3.78 -3.12 12.51
N SER A 353 4.95 -3.43 13.04
CA SER A 353 5.24 -3.33 14.48
C SER A 353 5.83 -1.97 14.89
N SER A 354 6.14 -1.07 13.95
CA SER A 354 6.67 0.26 14.21
C SER A 354 6.40 1.20 13.04
N LEU A 355 5.91 2.38 13.36
CA LEU A 355 5.66 3.51 12.46
C LEU A 355 6.64 4.66 12.78
N PRO A 356 6.88 5.64 11.88
CA PRO A 356 7.69 6.81 12.20
C PRO A 356 7.06 7.66 13.33
N GLU A 357 7.90 8.43 14.05
CA GLU A 357 7.43 9.31 15.12
C GLU A 357 6.37 10.29 14.62
N GLY A 358 5.31 10.45 15.40
CA GLY A 358 4.22 11.35 15.09
C GLY A 358 3.19 10.84 14.07
N LEU A 359 3.41 9.65 13.49
CA LEU A 359 2.44 8.95 12.64
C LEU A 359 2.02 7.66 13.36
N ASP A 360 1.08 7.76 14.26
CA ASP A 360 0.70 6.68 15.17
C ASP A 360 -0.57 5.94 14.72
N SER A 361 -1.32 6.54 13.79
CA SER A 361 -2.57 5.98 13.29
C SER A 361 -3.00 6.68 12.00
N VAL A 362 -4.08 6.20 11.39
CA VAL A 362 -4.70 6.84 10.22
C VAL A 362 -5.14 8.28 10.49
N ALA A 363 -5.38 8.67 11.75
CA ALA A 363 -5.70 10.06 12.13
C ALA A 363 -4.57 11.06 11.85
N ASP A 364 -3.34 10.56 11.70
CA ASP A 364 -2.14 11.38 11.50
C ASP A 364 -1.79 11.62 10.02
N LEU A 365 -2.54 11.07 9.07
CA LEU A 365 -2.32 11.28 7.63
C LEU A 365 -2.20 12.76 7.21
N PRO A 366 -2.94 13.72 7.84
CA PRO A 366 -2.77 15.15 7.54
C PRO A 366 -1.33 15.65 7.69
N LYS A 367 -0.54 15.07 8.60
CA LYS A 367 0.86 15.46 8.83
C LYS A 367 1.76 15.18 7.59
N ILE A 368 1.42 14.15 6.81
CA ILE A 368 2.12 13.86 5.52
C ILE A 368 1.87 15.02 4.56
N THR A 369 0.64 15.51 4.49
CA THR A 369 0.29 16.67 3.64
C THR A 369 0.99 17.93 4.10
N ASP A 370 1.04 18.18 5.41
CA ASP A 370 1.75 19.32 6.00
C ASP A 370 3.23 19.34 5.62
N GLU A 371 3.91 18.20 5.77
CA GLU A 371 5.33 18.05 5.45
C GLU A 371 5.62 18.19 3.94
N LEU A 372 4.81 17.58 3.09
CA LEU A 372 4.96 17.71 1.63
C LEU A 372 4.67 19.14 1.16
N ALA A 373 3.66 19.81 1.71
CA ALA A 373 3.37 21.23 1.44
C ALA A 373 4.52 22.13 1.91
N ALA A 374 5.14 21.82 3.06
CA ALA A 374 6.30 22.54 3.55
C ALA A 374 7.51 22.38 2.62
N ARG A 375 7.65 21.25 1.90
CA ARG A 375 8.65 21.01 0.86
C ARG A 375 8.33 21.67 -0.48
N GLY A 376 7.17 22.31 -0.62
CA GLY A 376 6.80 23.07 -1.81
C GLY A 376 5.95 22.32 -2.84
N TYR A 377 5.42 21.16 -2.49
CA TYR A 377 4.44 20.48 -3.35
C TYR A 377 3.18 21.32 -3.52
N SER A 378 2.72 21.45 -4.74
CA SER A 378 1.50 22.18 -5.09
C SER A 378 0.24 21.40 -4.64
N ARG A 379 -0.92 22.09 -4.59
CA ARG A 379 -2.22 21.45 -4.36
C ARG A 379 -2.45 20.26 -5.32
N GLU A 380 -2.15 20.45 -6.59
CA GLU A 380 -2.36 19.43 -7.61
C GLU A 380 -1.49 18.19 -7.34
N GLN A 381 -0.20 18.38 -7.07
CA GLN A 381 0.73 17.30 -6.74
C GLN A 381 0.30 16.55 -5.47
N LEU A 382 -0.15 17.29 -4.44
CA LEU A 382 -0.64 16.68 -3.20
C LEU A 382 -1.92 15.84 -3.44
N HIS A 383 -2.87 16.34 -4.22
CA HIS A 383 -4.07 15.57 -4.57
C HIS A 383 -3.74 14.31 -5.38
N LYS A 384 -2.73 14.35 -6.25
CA LYS A 384 -2.23 13.17 -6.98
C LYS A 384 -1.66 12.14 -6.01
N ILE A 385 -0.73 12.56 -5.13
CA ILE A 385 -0.05 11.68 -4.16
C ILE A 385 -1.03 11.08 -3.16
N LEU A 386 -1.97 11.86 -2.65
CA LEU A 386 -2.93 11.42 -1.64
C LEU A 386 -3.91 10.35 -2.13
N GLY A 387 -4.14 10.23 -3.46
CA GLY A 387 -5.04 9.19 -3.99
C GLY A 387 -5.31 9.29 -5.49
N GLY A 388 -5.10 10.46 -6.10
CA GLY A 388 -5.38 10.68 -7.52
C GLY A 388 -4.59 9.72 -8.43
N ASN A 389 -3.34 9.43 -8.08
CA ASN A 389 -2.49 8.52 -8.84
C ASN A 389 -3.00 7.08 -8.82
N LEU A 390 -3.41 6.58 -7.66
CA LEU A 390 -4.03 5.26 -7.57
C LEU A 390 -5.34 5.19 -8.34
N LEU A 391 -6.19 6.20 -8.19
CA LEU A 391 -7.48 6.26 -8.91
C LEU A 391 -7.28 6.24 -10.43
N ARG A 392 -6.24 6.90 -10.95
CA ARG A 392 -5.84 6.85 -12.37
C ARG A 392 -5.45 5.44 -12.79
N VAL A 393 -4.59 4.77 -12.01
CA VAL A 393 -4.15 3.40 -12.30
C VAL A 393 -5.33 2.43 -12.28
N PHE A 394 -6.19 2.53 -11.29
CA PHE A 394 -7.34 1.64 -11.18
C PHE A 394 -8.28 1.80 -12.39
N LYS A 395 -8.63 3.03 -12.78
CA LYS A 395 -9.43 3.30 -14.01
C LYS A 395 -8.77 2.71 -15.26
N GLU A 396 -7.46 2.81 -15.36
CA GLU A 396 -6.75 2.28 -16.52
C GLU A 396 -6.76 0.74 -16.55
N CYS A 397 -6.67 0.07 -15.38
CA CYS A 397 -6.83 -1.39 -15.28
C CYS A 397 -8.25 -1.83 -15.70
N GLU A 398 -9.29 -1.10 -15.28
CA GLU A 398 -10.67 -1.33 -15.72
C GLU A 398 -10.81 -1.19 -17.24
N ARG A 399 -10.26 -0.12 -17.81
CA ARG A 399 -10.29 0.13 -19.27
C ARG A 399 -9.57 -0.95 -20.07
N VAL A 400 -8.38 -1.39 -19.61
CA VAL A 400 -7.63 -2.48 -20.25
C VAL A 400 -8.43 -3.78 -20.21
N SER A 401 -9.06 -4.10 -19.07
CA SER A 401 -9.93 -5.26 -18.93
C SER A 401 -11.09 -5.26 -19.93
N GLU A 402 -11.77 -4.13 -20.10
CA GLU A 402 -12.84 -3.98 -21.09
C GLU A 402 -12.34 -4.28 -22.50
N GLN A 403 -11.18 -3.72 -22.88
CA GLN A 403 -10.58 -3.98 -24.19
C GLN A 403 -10.21 -5.45 -24.40
N LEU A 404 -9.63 -6.10 -23.38
CA LEU A 404 -9.25 -7.50 -23.45
C LEU A 404 -10.45 -8.41 -23.60
N ARG A 405 -11.56 -8.10 -22.90
CA ARG A 405 -12.82 -8.88 -23.02
C ARG A 405 -13.50 -8.65 -24.35
N ALA A 406 -13.49 -7.42 -24.89
CA ALA A 406 -14.08 -7.12 -26.19
C ALA A 406 -13.28 -7.74 -27.35
N SER A 407 -11.97 -7.97 -27.19
CA SER A 407 -11.11 -8.60 -28.20
C SER A 407 -11.03 -10.12 -28.10
N ALA A 408 -11.57 -10.72 -27.04
CA ALA A 408 -11.68 -12.17 -26.95
C ALA A 408 -12.75 -12.66 -27.94
N PRO A 409 -12.47 -13.66 -28.81
CA PRO A 409 -13.50 -14.24 -29.63
C PRO A 409 -14.60 -14.81 -28.72
N ASP A 410 -15.87 -14.59 -29.11
CA ASP A 410 -17.04 -15.20 -28.47
C ASP A 410 -16.85 -16.73 -28.42
N HIS A 411 -16.16 -17.23 -27.41
CA HIS A 411 -16.26 -18.65 -27.05
C HIS A 411 -17.56 -18.80 -26.29
N ALA A 412 -18.59 -18.98 -27.12
CA ALA A 412 -19.91 -19.39 -26.81
C ALA A 412 -20.01 -20.30 -25.57
N SER A 413 -20.97 -19.93 -24.72
CA SER A 413 -21.90 -20.87 -24.10
C SER A 413 -21.54 -22.37 -24.23
N HIS A 414 -20.94 -22.90 -23.16
CA HIS A 414 -21.20 -24.28 -22.73
C HIS A 414 -21.23 -24.34 -21.23
#